data_ace8e0ee84f2dde062ef1b71afcab36b
#
_entry.id   ace8e0ee84f2dde062ef1b71afcab36b
#
_cell.length_a   1.000
_cell.length_b   1.000
_cell.length_c   1.000
_cell.angle_alpha   90.00
_cell.angle_beta   90.00
_cell.angle_gamma   90.00
#
_symmetry.space_group_name_H-M   'P 1'
#
loop_
_entity.id
_entity.type
_entity.pdbx_description
1 polymer ?
#
loop_
_entity_poly.entity_id
_entity_poly.type
_entity_poly.pdbx_seq_one_letter_code
_entity_poly.pdbx_strand_id
1 'polypeptide(L)'
;MEKFKEIFEKYRVYLTRPRIEIATVLLIVICAVSVFLLNTPKKGVLTLDNGALVYDGTLVRGKMNGQGTMTFENGDQYTGEFNNGAFNGKGTFQSKSGWKYEGDFVNGQAEGCLLYTSDAADDMQCV
;
A
#
# COMPACT_ATOMS: atom_id res chain seq x y z
N MET A 1 -35.82 -34.87 3.10
CA MET A 1 -36.49 -33.57 2.88
C MET A 1 -37.38 -33.13 4.06
N GLU A 2 -38.07 -34.04 4.74
CA GLU A 2 -38.91 -33.66 5.87
C GLU A 2 -38.10 -33.12 7.07
N LYS A 3 -36.94 -33.70 7.40
CA LYS A 3 -36.05 -33.21 8.45
C LYS A 3 -35.53 -31.79 8.19
N PHE A 4 -35.36 -31.41 6.94
CA PHE A 4 -34.94 -30.08 6.56
C PHE A 4 -36.06 -29.05 6.75
N LYS A 5 -37.31 -29.44 6.50
CA LYS A 5 -38.48 -28.61 6.76
C LYS A 5 -38.73 -28.40 8.25
N GLU A 6 -38.55 -29.43 9.07
CA GLU A 6 -38.67 -29.31 10.55
C GLU A 6 -37.60 -28.40 11.13
N ILE A 7 -36.37 -28.51 10.64
CA ILE A 7 -35.29 -27.63 11.05
C ILE A 7 -35.59 -26.19 10.61
N PHE A 8 -36.07 -26.00 9.41
CA PHE A 8 -36.42 -24.69 8.87
C PHE A 8 -37.59 -24.03 9.61
N GLU A 9 -38.62 -24.78 9.94
CA GLU A 9 -39.74 -24.31 10.78
C GLU A 9 -39.29 -23.96 12.20
N LYS A 10 -38.41 -24.75 12.79
CA LYS A 10 -37.85 -24.49 14.13
C LYS A 10 -36.99 -23.22 14.18
N TYR A 11 -36.26 -22.94 13.11
CA TYR A 11 -35.47 -21.70 13.00
C TYR A 11 -36.27 -20.49 12.55
N ARG A 12 -37.40 -20.70 11.88
CA ARG A 12 -38.30 -19.64 11.45
C ARG A 12 -38.90 -18.85 12.61
N VAL A 13 -39.12 -19.50 13.75
CA VAL A 13 -39.61 -18.83 14.97
C VAL A 13 -38.55 -17.97 15.62
N TYR A 14 -37.25 -18.31 15.43
CA TYR A 14 -36.12 -17.49 15.91
C TYR A 14 -35.80 -16.32 14.98
N LEU A 15 -36.25 -16.40 13.76
CA LEU A 15 -36.05 -15.39 12.72
C LEU A 15 -37.21 -14.37 12.71
N THR A 16 -37.56 -13.83 13.86
CA THR A 16 -38.43 -12.64 13.90
C THR A 16 -37.73 -11.49 13.17
N ARG A 17 -38.47 -10.81 12.30
CA ARG A 17 -37.94 -9.74 11.45
C ARG A 17 -36.93 -8.80 12.16
N PRO A 18 -37.18 -8.28 13.35
CA PRO A 18 -36.24 -7.37 14.03
C PRO A 18 -34.91 -8.03 14.39
N ARG A 19 -34.88 -9.34 14.63
CA ARG A 19 -33.63 -10.07 14.97
C ARG A 19 -32.75 -10.30 13.74
N ILE A 20 -33.36 -10.56 12.59
CA ILE A 20 -32.63 -10.69 11.31
C ILE A 20 -32.04 -9.35 10.92
N GLU A 21 -32.79 -8.26 11.04
CA GLU A 21 -32.32 -6.92 10.72
C GLU A 21 -31.13 -6.53 11.61
N ILE A 22 -31.21 -6.79 12.91
CA ILE A 22 -30.09 -6.54 13.84
C ILE A 22 -28.88 -7.41 13.49
N ALA A 23 -29.07 -8.69 13.19
CA ALA A 23 -27.99 -9.60 12.82
C ALA A 23 -27.31 -9.19 11.50
N THR A 24 -28.09 -8.77 10.49
CA THR A 24 -27.53 -8.29 9.22
C THR A 24 -26.78 -6.98 9.38
N VAL A 25 -27.29 -6.04 10.16
CA VAL A 25 -26.60 -4.78 10.45
C VAL A 25 -25.30 -5.04 11.20
N LEU A 26 -25.30 -5.92 12.21
CA LEU A 26 -24.09 -6.32 12.94
C LEU A 26 -23.05 -6.95 11.99
N LEU A 27 -23.48 -7.83 11.10
CA LEU A 27 -22.60 -8.46 10.13
C LEU A 27 -21.95 -7.42 9.20
N ILE A 28 -22.75 -6.48 8.69
CA ILE A 28 -22.26 -5.40 7.83
C ILE A 28 -21.27 -4.52 8.59
N VAL A 29 -21.55 -4.17 9.84
CA VAL A 29 -20.66 -3.37 10.68
C VAL A 29 -19.35 -4.11 10.95
N ILE A 30 -19.40 -5.40 11.28
CA ILE A 30 -18.21 -6.23 11.50
C ILE A 30 -17.37 -6.30 10.23
N CYS A 31 -17.99 -6.52 9.07
CA CYS A 31 -17.30 -6.52 7.78
C CYS A 31 -16.67 -5.17 7.47
N ALA A 32 -17.39 -4.07 7.67
CA ALA A 32 -16.87 -2.72 7.44
C ALA A 32 -15.70 -2.39 8.37
N VAL A 33 -15.80 -2.74 9.66
CA VAL A 33 -14.71 -2.56 10.62
C VAL A 33 -13.51 -3.43 10.27
N SER A 34 -13.72 -4.67 9.87
CA SER A 34 -12.65 -5.57 9.44
C SER A 34 -11.90 -5.02 8.22
N VAL A 35 -12.63 -4.57 7.20
CA VAL A 35 -12.03 -3.93 6.02
C VAL A 35 -11.28 -2.66 6.40
N PHE A 36 -11.84 -1.84 7.27
CA PHE A 36 -11.19 -0.63 7.76
C PHE A 36 -9.88 -0.94 8.50
N LEU A 37 -9.90 -1.90 9.43
CA LEU A 37 -8.70 -2.31 10.18
C LEU A 37 -7.62 -2.92 9.30
N LEU A 38 -8.00 -3.70 8.29
CA LEU A 38 -7.06 -4.29 7.33
C LEU A 38 -6.46 -3.24 6.37
N ASN A 39 -7.17 -2.16 6.16
CA ASN A 39 -6.76 -1.11 5.22
C ASN A 39 -6.05 0.07 5.91
N THR A 40 -5.85 0.01 7.23
CA THR A 40 -5.12 1.06 7.94
C THR A 40 -3.65 1.06 7.57
N PRO A 41 -3.08 2.23 7.24
CA PRO A 41 -1.66 2.36 6.98
C PRO A 41 -0.86 2.11 8.26
N LYS A 42 0.13 1.27 8.18
CA LYS A 42 1.06 0.99 9.28
C LYS A 42 2.48 1.32 8.83
N LYS A 43 3.24 1.95 9.69
CA LYS A 43 4.67 2.13 9.44
C LYS A 43 5.42 0.83 9.74
N GLY A 44 6.30 0.47 8.85
CA GLY A 44 7.11 -0.74 9.01
C GLY A 44 8.28 -0.77 8.06
N VAL A 45 9.18 -1.69 8.34
CA VAL A 45 10.33 -1.98 7.48
C VAL A 45 10.05 -3.28 6.75
N LEU A 46 10.16 -3.25 5.44
CA LEU A 46 10.02 -4.40 4.58
C LEU A 46 11.34 -4.68 3.89
N THR A 47 11.89 -5.86 4.14
CA THR A 47 13.10 -6.32 3.48
C THR A 47 12.73 -7.28 2.37
N LEU A 48 13.13 -6.95 1.16
CA LEU A 48 12.85 -7.74 -0.04
C LEU A 48 14.16 -8.30 -0.59
N ASP A 49 14.03 -9.35 -1.36
CA ASP A 49 15.13 -9.95 -2.11
C ASP A 49 16.36 -10.28 -1.25
N ASN A 50 16.11 -10.95 -0.10
CA ASN A 50 17.12 -11.36 0.87
C ASN A 50 18.01 -10.21 1.42
N GLY A 51 17.49 -8.99 1.45
CA GLY A 51 18.20 -7.83 1.97
C GLY A 51 18.74 -6.87 0.91
N ALA A 52 18.60 -7.21 -0.36
CA ALA A 52 19.01 -6.34 -1.47
C ALA A 52 18.18 -5.06 -1.58
N LEU A 53 16.94 -5.11 -1.08
CA LEU A 53 16.03 -3.98 -1.06
C LEU A 53 15.46 -3.82 0.35
N VAL A 54 15.64 -2.66 0.94
CA VAL A 54 15.08 -2.32 2.25
C VAL A 54 14.15 -1.13 2.10
N TYR A 55 12.89 -1.35 2.40
CA TYR A 55 11.87 -0.31 2.43
C TYR A 55 11.55 0.06 3.87
N ASP A 56 11.58 1.34 4.18
CA ASP A 56 11.15 1.91 5.46
C ASP A 56 10.07 2.97 5.21
N GLY A 57 8.86 2.68 5.61
CA GLY A 57 7.77 3.62 5.37
C GLY A 57 6.40 3.03 5.66
N THR A 58 5.42 3.58 4.97
CA THR A 58 4.02 3.19 5.17
C THR A 58 3.66 1.95 4.38
N LEU A 59 3.06 0.98 5.05
CA LEU A 59 2.58 -0.27 4.50
C LEU A 59 1.05 -0.35 4.61
N VAL A 60 0.40 -0.77 3.55
CA VAL A 60 -1.03 -1.10 3.54
C VAL A 60 -1.18 -2.52 2.99
N ARG A 61 -1.79 -3.39 3.77
CA ARG A 61 -1.93 -4.83 3.42
C ARG A 61 -0.61 -5.52 3.08
N GLY A 62 0.48 -5.13 3.77
CA GLY A 62 1.80 -5.69 3.51
C GLY A 62 2.50 -5.18 2.25
N LYS A 63 1.93 -4.20 1.57
CA LYS A 63 2.53 -3.55 0.39
C LYS A 63 2.94 -2.13 0.70
N MET A 64 4.02 -1.70 0.07
CA MET A 64 4.48 -0.31 0.12
C MET A 64 3.42 0.61 -0.43
N ASN A 65 2.93 1.52 0.40
CA ASN A 65 1.89 2.47 0.01
C ASN A 65 1.97 3.73 0.87
N GLY A 66 2.04 4.90 0.23
CA GLY A 66 2.25 6.17 0.89
C GLY A 66 3.72 6.57 0.93
N GLN A 67 4.10 7.38 1.88
CA GLN A 67 5.47 7.89 2.01
C GLN A 67 6.43 6.84 2.57
N GLY A 68 7.60 6.74 1.96
CA GLY A 68 8.64 5.83 2.42
C GLY A 68 9.98 6.06 1.76
N THR A 69 10.98 5.35 2.25
CA THR A 69 12.34 5.34 1.72
C THR A 69 12.72 3.91 1.35
N MET A 70 13.17 3.72 0.12
CA MET A 70 13.73 2.45 -0.33
C MET A 70 15.22 2.58 -0.53
N THR A 71 15.97 1.68 0.07
CA THR A 71 17.42 1.58 -0.08
C THR A 71 17.76 0.34 -0.88
N PHE A 72 18.55 0.50 -1.91
CA PHE A 72 19.03 -0.57 -2.77
C PHE A 72 20.40 -1.07 -2.28
N GLU A 73 20.71 -2.32 -2.60
CA GLU A 73 21.98 -2.97 -2.23
C GLU A 73 23.21 -2.18 -2.73
N ASN A 74 23.12 -1.59 -3.91
CA ASN A 74 24.18 -0.77 -4.49
C ASN A 74 24.40 0.58 -3.79
N GLY A 75 23.55 0.95 -2.82
CA GLY A 75 23.60 2.19 -2.07
C GLY A 75 22.74 3.32 -2.64
N ASP A 76 22.01 3.08 -3.72
CA ASP A 76 21.02 4.03 -4.21
C ASP A 76 19.84 4.11 -3.25
N GLN A 77 19.18 5.26 -3.22
CA GLN A 77 18.00 5.48 -2.37
C GLN A 77 16.88 6.18 -3.16
N TYR A 78 15.67 5.74 -2.91
CA TYR A 78 14.47 6.45 -3.31
C TYR A 78 13.69 6.88 -2.07
N THR A 79 13.31 8.15 -2.01
CA THR A 79 12.45 8.69 -0.95
C THR A 79 11.28 9.40 -1.60
N GLY A 80 10.09 8.99 -1.26
CA GLY A 80 8.88 9.60 -1.84
C GLY A 80 7.65 8.74 -1.67
N GLU A 81 6.73 8.90 -2.59
CA GLU A 81 5.45 8.22 -2.57
C GLU A 81 5.51 6.85 -3.25
N PHE A 82 4.82 5.90 -2.64
CA PHE A 82 4.61 4.56 -3.16
C PHE A 82 3.13 4.30 -3.34
N ASN A 83 2.80 3.57 -4.37
CA ASN A 83 1.46 3.07 -4.58
C ASN A 83 1.53 1.60 -5.00
N ASN A 84 0.95 0.74 -4.15
CA ASN A 84 0.81 -0.68 -4.42
C ASN A 84 2.14 -1.39 -4.76
N GLY A 85 3.23 -0.97 -4.11
CA GLY A 85 4.57 -1.54 -4.28
C GLY A 85 5.44 -0.89 -5.35
N ALA A 86 4.96 0.15 -6.02
CA ALA A 86 5.71 0.90 -7.04
C ALA A 86 5.89 2.37 -6.65
N PHE A 87 6.93 3.00 -7.15
CA PHE A 87 7.10 4.44 -7.03
C PHE A 87 5.98 5.15 -7.78
N ASN A 88 5.29 6.04 -7.11
CA ASN A 88 4.19 6.77 -7.73
C ASN A 88 3.96 8.10 -7.02
N GLY A 89 3.90 9.18 -7.78
CA GLY A 89 3.81 10.53 -7.24
C GLY A 89 5.17 11.17 -7.08
N LYS A 90 5.26 12.17 -6.22
CA LYS A 90 6.51 12.92 -6.03
C LYS A 90 7.52 12.12 -5.22
N GLY A 91 8.75 12.13 -5.70
CA GLY A 91 9.84 11.46 -5.03
C GLY A 91 11.21 11.96 -5.46
N THR A 92 12.20 11.51 -4.71
CA THR A 92 13.59 11.81 -4.94
C THR A 92 14.37 10.51 -5.05
N PHE A 93 15.02 10.29 -6.17
CA PHE A 93 15.97 9.20 -6.35
C PHE A 93 17.39 9.74 -6.24
N GLN A 94 18.17 9.18 -5.36
CA GLN A 94 19.58 9.54 -5.17
C GLN A 94 20.47 8.35 -5.47
N SER A 95 21.33 8.50 -6.45
CA SER A 95 22.33 7.50 -6.77
C SER A 95 23.56 7.63 -5.88
N LYS A 96 24.16 6.48 -5.53
CA LYS A 96 25.46 6.43 -4.89
C LYS A 96 26.56 7.12 -5.72
N SER A 97 26.39 7.17 -7.03
CA SER A 97 27.31 7.84 -7.95
C SER A 97 27.27 9.37 -7.87
N GLY A 98 26.34 9.96 -7.10
CA GLY A 98 26.24 11.38 -6.82
C GLY A 98 25.20 12.13 -7.61
N TRP A 99 24.51 11.50 -8.57
CA TRP A 99 23.39 12.15 -9.25
C TRP A 99 22.08 11.98 -8.47
N LYS A 100 21.22 12.95 -8.63
CA LYS A 100 19.92 13.00 -7.95
C LYS A 100 18.84 13.34 -8.98
N TYR A 101 17.74 12.60 -8.93
CA TYR A 101 16.51 12.93 -9.62
C TYR A 101 15.44 13.33 -8.61
N GLU A 102 14.81 14.46 -8.85
CA GLU A 102 13.68 14.93 -8.05
C GLU A 102 12.53 15.30 -8.99
N GLY A 103 11.41 14.67 -8.81
CA GLY A 103 10.25 14.88 -9.68
C GLY A 103 9.17 13.84 -9.50
N ASP A 104 8.36 13.69 -10.52
CA ASP A 104 7.22 12.78 -10.50
C ASP A 104 7.60 11.39 -11.03
N PHE A 105 7.02 10.38 -10.39
CA PHE A 105 7.12 8.98 -10.79
C PHE A 105 5.73 8.43 -11.10
N VAL A 106 5.64 7.60 -12.11
CA VAL A 106 4.42 6.89 -12.49
C VAL A 106 4.75 5.43 -12.71
N ASN A 107 4.13 4.55 -11.90
CA ASN A 107 4.31 3.10 -11.96
C ASN A 107 5.78 2.65 -11.96
N GLY A 108 6.61 3.27 -11.11
CA GLY A 108 8.03 2.95 -10.99
C GLY A 108 8.94 3.61 -12.02
N GLN A 109 8.40 4.42 -12.91
CA GLN A 109 9.14 5.16 -13.93
C GLN A 109 9.20 6.64 -13.61
N ALA A 110 10.38 7.23 -13.76
CA ALA A 110 10.55 8.66 -13.60
C ALA A 110 9.93 9.41 -14.78
N GLU A 111 9.08 10.37 -14.47
CA GLU A 111 8.53 11.30 -15.45
C GLU A 111 9.02 12.71 -15.13
N GLY A 112 9.73 13.34 -16.05
CA GLY A 112 10.22 14.70 -15.87
C GLY A 112 11.71 14.85 -16.13
N CYS A 113 12.29 15.88 -15.55
CA CYS A 113 13.68 16.27 -15.78
C CYS A 113 14.62 15.72 -14.69
N LEU A 114 15.71 15.10 -15.12
CA LEU A 114 16.76 14.62 -14.23
C LEU A 114 17.61 15.79 -13.75
N LEU A 115 17.70 15.96 -12.44
CA LEU A 115 18.55 16.96 -11.81
C LEU A 115 19.87 16.33 -11.37
N TYR A 116 20.96 16.70 -12.02
CA TYR A 116 22.31 16.34 -11.61
C TYR A 116 22.82 17.26 -10.48
N THR A 117 23.34 16.67 -9.41
CA THR A 117 23.94 17.41 -8.27
C THR A 117 25.46 17.28 -8.18
N SER A 118 26.12 16.66 -9.15
CA SER A 118 27.59 16.63 -9.23
C SER A 118 28.13 17.95 -9.80
N ASP A 119 29.44 18.21 -9.71
CA ASP A 119 30.12 19.47 -10.10
C ASP A 119 29.92 19.88 -11.59
N ALA A 120 29.32 19.03 -12.40
CA ALA A 120 28.89 19.33 -13.77
C ALA A 120 27.37 19.61 -13.84
N ALA A 121 26.80 20.14 -12.80
CA ALA A 121 25.39 20.05 -12.41
C ALA A 121 24.40 20.93 -13.16
N ASP A 122 24.78 21.59 -14.25
CA ASP A 122 23.86 22.45 -15.00
C ASP A 122 23.07 21.71 -16.09
N ASP A 123 23.26 20.39 -16.21
CA ASP A 123 22.59 19.59 -17.21
C ASP A 123 21.32 18.92 -16.65
N MET A 124 20.21 19.59 -16.85
CA MET A 124 18.88 18.98 -16.67
C MET A 124 18.54 18.15 -17.91
N GLN A 125 18.46 16.82 -17.75
CA GLN A 125 17.96 15.95 -18.80
C GLN A 125 16.48 15.62 -18.52
N CYS A 126 15.63 15.96 -19.47
CA CYS A 126 14.20 15.61 -19.44
C CYS A 126 13.97 14.27 -20.13
N VAL A 127 13.22 13.43 -19.47
CA VAL A 127 12.79 12.13 -20.00
C VAL A 127 11.46 12.27 -20.73
#